data_2c78f42c2b3e2571693e139876de95a4
#
_entry.id   2c78f42c2b3e2571693e139876de95a4
#
_cell.length_a   1.000
_cell.length_b   1.000
_cell.length_c   1.000
_cell.angle_alpha   90.00
_cell.angle_beta   90.00
_cell.angle_gamma   90.00
#
_symmetry.space_group_name_H-M   'P 1'
#
loop_
_entity.id
_entity.type
_entity.pdbx_description
1 polymer ?
#
loop_
_entity_poly.entity_id
_entity_poly.type
_entity_poly.pdbx_seq_one_letter_code
_entity_poly.pdbx_strand_id
1 'polypeptide(L)'
;MVTDDILYRRYLGGDEDGLSALMERHGDKLTLYLDGCLHDLHESENLMIEAFAYLIAKQPRIRDGGFRAYLYRSARQPVLR
;
A
#
# COMPACT_ATOMS: atom_id res chain seq x y z
N MET A 1 4.84 19.66 -3.24
CA MET A 1 4.66 18.42 -2.46
C MET A 1 4.65 17.21 -3.40
N VAL A 2 5.37 16.18 -3.04
CA VAL A 2 5.41 14.95 -3.85
C VAL A 2 4.18 14.10 -3.48
N THR A 3 3.31 13.87 -4.45
CA THR A 3 2.10 13.08 -4.24
C THR A 3 2.37 11.58 -4.36
N ASP A 4 1.42 10.78 -3.88
CA ASP A 4 1.50 9.32 -4.03
C ASP A 4 1.61 8.92 -5.50
N ASP A 5 0.88 9.61 -6.39
CA ASP A 5 0.91 9.32 -7.82
C ASP A 5 2.31 9.52 -8.41
N ILE A 6 2.98 10.59 -8.01
CA ILE A 6 4.33 10.88 -8.48
C ILE A 6 5.29 9.78 -8.01
N LEU A 7 5.18 9.39 -6.73
CA LEU A 7 6.04 8.35 -6.18
C LEU A 7 5.80 7.01 -6.86
N TYR A 8 4.55 6.66 -7.11
CA TYR A 8 4.23 5.40 -7.76
C TYR A 8 4.71 5.38 -9.20
N ARG A 9 4.55 6.49 -9.94
CA ARG A 9 5.07 6.60 -11.31
C ARG A 9 6.59 6.48 -11.35
N ARG A 10 7.29 7.08 -10.38
CA ARG A 10 8.75 6.93 -10.28
C ARG A 10 9.13 5.47 -10.09
N TYR A 11 8.41 4.78 -9.20
CA TYR A 11 8.65 3.36 -8.96
C TYR A 11 8.44 2.55 -10.25
N LEU A 12 7.34 2.79 -10.97
CA LEU A 12 7.06 2.08 -12.22
C LEU A 12 8.12 2.35 -13.28
N GLY A 13 8.75 3.51 -13.23
CA GLY A 13 9.83 3.89 -14.14
C GLY A 13 11.21 3.35 -13.73
N GLY A 14 11.28 2.58 -12.65
CA GLY A 14 12.52 1.95 -12.21
C GLY A 14 13.19 2.57 -10.98
N ASP A 15 12.59 3.61 -10.38
CA ASP A 15 13.12 4.25 -9.19
C ASP A 15 12.54 3.61 -7.92
N GLU A 16 13.30 2.72 -7.32
CA GLU A 16 12.88 2.00 -6.11
C GLU A 16 12.63 2.92 -4.92
N ASP A 17 13.25 4.11 -4.90
CA ASP A 17 13.01 5.07 -3.83
C ASP A 17 11.55 5.54 -3.80
N GLY A 18 10.87 5.53 -4.93
CA GLY A 18 9.44 5.83 -4.99
C GLY A 18 8.61 4.87 -4.16
N LEU A 19 8.89 3.58 -4.27
CA LEU A 19 8.18 2.58 -3.48
C LEU A 19 8.54 2.68 -2.00
N SER A 20 9.82 2.85 -1.68
CA SER A 20 10.26 3.00 -0.29
C SER A 20 9.58 4.18 0.39
N ALA A 21 9.44 5.30 -0.32
CA ALA A 21 8.74 6.48 0.20
C ALA A 21 7.26 6.19 0.44
N LEU A 22 6.62 5.44 -0.45
CA LEU A 22 5.22 5.05 -0.26
C LEU A 22 5.04 4.12 0.93
N MET A 23 5.94 3.17 1.12
CA MET A 23 5.90 2.28 2.28
C MET A 23 6.10 3.05 3.58
N GLU A 24 7.03 4.00 3.60
CA GLU A 24 7.27 4.84 4.76
C GLU A 24 6.06 5.73 5.06
N ARG A 25 5.43 6.28 4.03
CA ARG A 25 4.28 7.18 4.17
C ARG A 25 3.03 6.46 4.65
N HIS A 26 2.77 5.25 4.16
CA HIS A 26 1.50 4.56 4.36
C HIS A 26 1.57 3.31 5.23
N GLY A 27 2.76 2.72 5.42
CA GLY A 27 2.88 1.43 6.07
C GLY A 27 2.25 1.37 7.46
N ASP A 28 2.67 2.25 8.35
CA ASP A 28 2.16 2.25 9.73
C ASP A 28 0.69 2.60 9.80
N LYS A 29 0.26 3.59 9.01
CA LYS A 29 -1.15 4.00 8.97
C LYS A 29 -2.04 2.88 8.48
N LEU A 30 -1.60 2.15 7.46
CA LEU A 30 -2.35 1.02 6.93
C LEU A 30 -2.43 -0.10 7.97
N THR A 31 -1.32 -0.40 8.64
CA THR A 31 -1.29 -1.41 9.70
C THR A 31 -2.28 -1.07 10.83
N LEU A 32 -2.28 0.18 11.28
CA LEU A 32 -3.20 0.60 12.34
C LEU A 32 -4.66 0.54 11.88
N TYR A 33 -4.93 0.89 10.63
CA TYR A 33 -6.27 0.77 10.06
C TYR A 33 -6.74 -0.69 10.09
N LEU A 34 -5.88 -1.61 9.65
CA LEU A 34 -6.21 -3.03 9.63
C LEU A 34 -6.37 -3.60 11.04
N ASP A 35 -5.55 -3.15 11.98
CA ASP A 35 -5.68 -3.57 13.38
C ASP A 35 -7.01 -3.13 13.97
N GLY A 36 -7.51 -1.98 13.57
CA GLY A 36 -8.84 -1.54 13.97
C GLY A 36 -9.95 -2.48 13.50
N CYS A 37 -9.73 -3.18 12.38
CA CYS A 37 -10.70 -4.15 11.84
C CYS A 37 -10.50 -5.55 12.45
N LEU A 38 -9.26 -5.97 12.65
CA LEU A 38 -8.90 -7.34 13.02
C LEU A 38 -8.65 -7.54 14.50
N HIS A 39 -8.25 -6.50 15.20
CA HIS A 39 -7.77 -6.57 16.59
C HIS A 39 -6.61 -7.56 16.72
N ASP A 40 -5.71 -7.56 15.73
CA ASP A 40 -4.55 -8.43 15.67
C ASP A 40 -3.44 -7.69 14.92
N LEU A 41 -2.51 -7.10 15.65
CA LEU A 41 -1.47 -6.26 15.09
C LEU A 41 -0.53 -7.07 14.19
N HIS A 42 -0.19 -8.28 14.60
CA HIS A 42 0.72 -9.14 13.83
C HIS A 42 0.13 -9.46 12.45
N GLU A 43 -1.12 -9.88 12.42
CA GLU A 43 -1.82 -10.17 11.16
C GLU A 43 -1.97 -8.90 10.32
N SER A 44 -2.22 -7.76 10.95
CA SER A 44 -2.33 -6.47 10.27
C SER A 44 -1.02 -6.10 9.57
N GLU A 45 0.11 -6.32 10.24
CA GLU A 45 1.43 -6.10 9.61
C GLU A 45 1.64 -7.02 8.42
N ASN A 46 1.25 -8.29 8.53
CA ASN A 46 1.36 -9.24 7.43
C ASN A 46 0.54 -8.80 6.22
N LEU A 47 -0.68 -8.35 6.44
CA LEU A 47 -1.55 -7.87 5.37
C LEU A 47 -1.00 -6.61 4.72
N MET A 48 -0.41 -5.71 5.49
CA MET A 48 0.24 -4.52 4.95
C MET A 48 1.40 -4.93 4.05
N ILE A 49 2.25 -5.84 4.51
CA ILE A 49 3.38 -6.33 3.73
C ILE A 49 2.91 -7.00 2.45
N GLU A 50 1.87 -7.82 2.52
CA GLU A 50 1.29 -8.48 1.34
C GLU A 50 0.76 -7.49 0.33
N ALA A 51 0.13 -6.39 0.78
CA ALA A 51 -0.37 -5.36 -0.12
C ALA A 51 0.77 -4.72 -0.92
N PHE A 52 1.87 -4.40 -0.27
CA PHE A 52 3.03 -3.86 -0.97
C PHE A 52 3.72 -4.91 -1.84
N ALA A 53 3.78 -6.16 -1.40
CA ALA A 53 4.31 -7.26 -2.21
C ALA A 53 3.51 -7.44 -3.51
N TYR A 54 2.20 -7.26 -3.44
CA TYR A 54 1.35 -7.30 -4.63
C TYR A 54 1.69 -6.18 -5.60
N LEU A 55 1.93 -4.97 -5.10
CA LEU A 55 2.35 -3.85 -5.94
C LEU A 55 3.68 -4.17 -6.66
N ILE A 56 4.61 -4.81 -5.96
CA ILE A 56 5.90 -5.18 -6.53
C ILE A 56 5.72 -6.24 -7.62
N ALA A 57 4.94 -7.27 -7.33
CA ALA A 57 4.78 -8.41 -8.23
C ALA A 57 3.96 -8.07 -9.47
N LYS A 58 2.90 -7.31 -9.33
CA LYS A 58 1.93 -7.06 -10.39
C LYS A 58 2.05 -5.68 -11.03
N GLN A 59 2.60 -4.72 -10.33
CA GLN A 59 2.71 -3.34 -10.81
C GLN A 59 1.40 -2.86 -11.46
N PRO A 60 0.27 -2.92 -10.72
CA PRO A 60 -1.03 -2.64 -11.30
C PRO A 60 -1.13 -1.21 -11.78
N ARG A 61 -1.99 -0.99 -12.79
CA ARG A 61 -2.31 0.36 -13.23
C ARG A 61 -3.27 0.98 -12.23
N ILE A 62 -2.86 2.11 -11.66
CA ILE A 62 -3.66 2.84 -10.70
C ILE A 62 -3.91 4.23 -11.27
N ARG A 63 -5.17 4.65 -11.31
CA ARG A 63 -5.51 5.96 -11.84
C ARG A 63 -5.00 7.07 -10.93
N ASP A 64 -4.79 8.26 -11.50
CA ASP A 64 -4.33 9.42 -10.73
C ASP A 64 -5.29 9.73 -9.58
N GLY A 65 -4.70 10.01 -8.42
CA GLY A 65 -5.47 10.29 -7.20
C GLY A 65 -6.00 9.06 -6.50
N GLY A 66 -5.80 7.87 -7.06
CA GLY A 66 -6.39 6.64 -6.54
C GLY A 66 -5.47 5.73 -5.74
N PHE A 67 -4.20 6.11 -5.53
CA PHE A 67 -3.24 5.18 -4.93
C PHE A 67 -3.64 4.75 -3.51
N ARG A 68 -3.95 5.70 -2.64
CA ARG A 68 -4.29 5.39 -1.26
C ARG A 68 -5.52 4.49 -1.16
N ALA A 69 -6.58 4.84 -1.91
CA ALA A 69 -7.81 4.05 -1.92
C ALA A 69 -7.55 2.63 -2.43
N TYR A 70 -6.74 2.50 -3.48
CA TYR A 70 -6.36 1.21 -4.03
C TYR A 70 -5.60 0.37 -3.00
N LEU A 71 -4.60 0.97 -2.35
CA LEU A 71 -3.77 0.28 -1.36
C LEU A 71 -4.61 -0.25 -0.20
N TYR A 72 -5.47 0.61 0.37
CA TYR A 72 -6.30 0.24 1.51
C TYR A 72 -7.31 -0.84 1.14
N ARG A 73 -7.93 -0.72 -0.03
CA ARG A 73 -8.89 -1.72 -0.51
C ARG A 73 -8.19 -3.07 -0.75
N SER A 74 -7.01 -3.06 -1.37
CA SER A 74 -6.25 -4.29 -1.60
C SER A 74 -5.90 -4.99 -0.28
N ALA A 75 -5.46 -4.21 0.71
CA ALA A 75 -5.03 -4.77 1.99
C ALA A 75 -6.19 -5.36 2.79
N ARG A 76 -7.37 -4.73 2.75
CA ARG A 76 -8.52 -5.18 3.54
C ARG A 76 -9.35 -6.26 2.84
N GLN A 77 -9.13 -6.49 1.57
CA GLN A 77 -9.93 -7.46 0.81
C GLN A 77 -9.91 -8.86 1.42
N PRO A 78 -8.78 -9.40 1.90
CA PRO A 78 -8.77 -10.69 2.58
C PRO A 78 -9.60 -10.71 3.86
N VAL A 79 -9.74 -9.56 4.52
CA VAL A 79 -10.51 -9.43 5.77
C VAL A 79 -12.01 -9.47 5.51
N LEU A 80 -12.42 -8.96 4.34
CA LEU A 80 -13.84 -8.82 3.99
C LEU A 80 -14.43 -10.04 3.28
N ARG A 81 -13.62 -11.04 3.05
CA ARG A 81 -14.08 -12.30 2.42
C ARG A 81 -14.96 -13.11 3.33
#